data_686f113592d4f812f8106a474784f0fb
#
_entry.id   686f113592d4f812f8106a474784f0fb
#
_cell.length_a   1.000
_cell.length_b   1.000
_cell.length_c   1.000
_cell.angle_alpha   90.00
_cell.angle_beta   90.00
_cell.angle_gamma   90.00
#
_symmetry.space_group_name_H-M   'P 1'
#
loop_
_entity.id
_entity.type
_entity.pdbx_description
1 polymer ?
#
loop_
_entity_poly.entity_id
_entity_poly.type
_entity_poly.pdbx_seq_one_letter_code
_entity_poly.pdbx_strand_id
1 'polypeptide(L)'
;GTVHASPSGRAESSSGARVNIVGINAYHGDVSAALLVDGRLIAAVEEERFRRIKHVAGFPHQSLKWCLDFAGLSPGEVDVFAVSRDPRAHLWRKAWFLARHRPKGTVADRARNLSKLRSLPEVIASSLQLDPARVRARLRYVEHHPSHLASAAFVSPFDEAAVCAIDGFGDFVSTSWGRLNGSRLDTDQRIFFPHSLGLLYLAITQYLGFPKYGDEFKVMGLAPYGEPRYADKLRTLLRLLPDGAFELDLSYFSHWSGGVQMTWEDGEPTLGPVFTPKLEALLGPRRRADEPVQLHHEAMAASLQAVFEESAFHVLNHVQKTTRSARLCLAGGCAMNSVANGKIRERTGFKDVFVQPAAGDNGTSLGAAFAVWHSRPGATRDFVMEHSHWGPSFDDGEVGGEIERQREAFNEQRCAHRQWTDADSLDAWTAAQLADGRVVGWFQGRMEWGSRALGNRSILADPRRADMRDIINLRIKLREKFRPFAPSILLERLDEYFVGAAVDPFMLQVYPIRPEKRAVIPAVTHVDGSGRLQTVSERSNPRYWRLIKAFDRITGVPIVLNTSFNENEPIVLTPGQAIDCFLRTQMDVLVIGNHVLERARSTAPKPEPALSAAR
;
A
#
# COMPACT_ATOMS: atom_id res chain seq x y z
N GLY A 1 26.05 14.94 21.05
CA GLY A 1 27.01 14.54 20.05
C GLY A 1 26.23 14.08 18.84
N THR A 2 26.19 14.92 17.81
CA THR A 2 25.62 14.72 16.49
C THR A 2 26.21 13.48 15.85
N VAL A 3 25.44 12.43 15.64
CA VAL A 3 25.79 11.35 14.73
C VAL A 3 25.24 11.72 13.35
N HIS A 4 26.04 12.46 12.60
CA HIS A 4 25.96 12.48 11.16
C HIS A 4 26.33 11.08 10.67
N ALA A 5 25.35 10.28 10.28
CA ALA A 5 25.58 9.11 9.46
C ALA A 5 25.78 9.56 8.01
N SER A 6 26.97 10.11 7.72
CA SER A 6 27.49 10.10 6.36
C SER A 6 27.69 8.64 5.92
N PRO A 7 27.42 8.28 4.68
CA PRO A 7 27.72 6.94 4.16
C PRO A 7 29.22 6.82 3.86
N SER A 8 30.05 6.78 4.91
CA SER A 8 31.47 6.49 4.80
C SER A 8 31.82 5.20 5.55
N GLY A 9 31.33 4.11 5.01
CA GLY A 9 31.83 2.78 5.22
C GLY A 9 32.20 2.22 3.85
N ARG A 10 33.34 2.65 3.28
CA ARG A 10 34.00 1.93 2.18
C ARG A 10 34.42 0.57 2.73
N ALA A 11 33.53 -0.43 2.58
CA ALA A 11 34.00 -1.79 2.45
C ALA A 11 34.70 -1.85 1.09
N GLU A 12 36.00 -2.09 1.09
CA GLU A 12 36.77 -2.45 -0.10
C GLU A 12 36.17 -3.74 -0.66
N SER A 13 35.28 -3.60 -1.66
CA SER A 13 34.78 -4.71 -2.46
C SER A 13 35.65 -4.81 -3.71
N SER A 14 36.01 -6.03 -4.05
CA SER A 14 36.58 -6.49 -5.32
C SER A 14 36.16 -5.61 -6.50
N SER A 15 37.11 -5.32 -7.41
CA SER A 15 37.05 -4.45 -8.59
C SER A 15 36.01 -4.86 -9.66
N GLY A 16 34.73 -4.91 -9.29
CA GLY A 16 33.59 -4.98 -10.21
C GLY A 16 32.99 -3.58 -10.36
N ALA A 17 32.70 -3.15 -11.59
CA ALA A 17 32.01 -1.89 -11.81
C ALA A 17 30.64 -1.92 -11.11
N ARG A 18 30.30 -0.85 -10.35
CA ARG A 18 29.03 -0.64 -9.66
C ARG A 18 27.88 -0.73 -10.67
N VAL A 19 26.77 -1.37 -10.30
CA VAL A 19 25.61 -1.59 -11.18
C VAL A 19 24.40 -0.87 -10.63
N ASN A 20 23.90 0.09 -11.40
CA ASN A 20 22.75 0.93 -11.07
C ASN A 20 21.55 0.54 -11.92
N ILE A 21 20.47 0.03 -11.30
CA ILE A 21 19.24 -0.39 -11.98
C ILE A 21 18.08 0.46 -11.47
N VAL A 22 17.41 1.15 -12.38
CA VAL A 22 16.19 1.88 -12.06
C VAL A 22 14.98 1.07 -12.52
N GLY A 23 14.11 0.72 -11.59
CA GLY A 23 12.82 0.12 -11.87
C GLY A 23 11.74 1.18 -12.06
N ILE A 24 10.86 0.98 -13.03
CA ILE A 24 9.81 1.93 -13.42
C ILE A 24 8.49 1.19 -13.58
N ASN A 25 7.45 1.64 -12.83
CA ASN A 25 6.05 1.35 -13.15
C ASN A 25 5.45 2.56 -13.85
N ALA A 26 5.00 2.41 -15.09
CA ALA A 26 4.46 3.49 -15.91
C ALA A 26 3.25 3.05 -16.73
N TYR A 27 2.33 4.01 -16.99
CA TYR A 27 1.10 3.81 -17.74
C TYR A 27 0.21 2.71 -17.19
N HIS A 28 0.19 2.63 -15.86
CA HIS A 28 -0.65 1.79 -15.02
C HIS A 28 -1.17 2.61 -13.84
N GLY A 29 -1.91 2.01 -12.90
CA GLY A 29 -2.18 2.63 -11.61
C GLY A 29 -0.92 2.71 -10.75
N ASP A 30 -0.90 3.65 -9.82
CA ASP A 30 0.14 3.75 -8.79
C ASP A 30 1.58 3.82 -9.37
N VAL A 31 1.79 4.73 -10.34
CA VAL A 31 3.10 4.87 -10.99
C VAL A 31 4.19 5.22 -9.98
N SER A 32 5.40 4.66 -10.20
CA SER A 32 6.45 4.66 -9.19
C SER A 32 7.84 4.43 -9.81
N ALA A 33 8.88 4.76 -9.04
CA ALA A 33 10.25 4.41 -9.35
C ALA A 33 10.97 3.81 -8.15
N ALA A 34 11.90 2.90 -8.41
CA ALA A 34 12.79 2.31 -7.42
C ALA A 34 14.23 2.22 -7.97
N LEU A 35 15.22 2.46 -7.13
CA LEU A 35 16.64 2.40 -7.48
C LEU A 35 17.34 1.28 -6.72
N LEU A 36 17.95 0.36 -7.44
CA LEU A 36 18.89 -0.61 -6.91
C LEU A 36 20.33 -0.21 -7.26
N VAL A 37 21.21 -0.40 -6.30
CA VAL A 37 22.65 -0.30 -6.48
C VAL A 37 23.28 -1.61 -5.98
N ASP A 38 23.97 -2.31 -6.86
CA ASP A 38 24.58 -3.62 -6.57
C ASP A 38 23.60 -4.62 -5.89
N GLY A 39 22.35 -4.64 -6.37
CA GLY A 39 21.30 -5.52 -5.87
C GLY A 39 20.65 -5.10 -4.55
N ARG A 40 20.98 -3.94 -4.00
CA ARG A 40 20.39 -3.40 -2.78
C ARG A 40 19.45 -2.23 -3.10
N LEU A 41 18.28 -2.21 -2.48
CA LEU A 41 17.35 -1.09 -2.61
C LEU A 41 17.93 0.15 -1.91
N ILE A 42 18.01 1.26 -2.63
CA ILE A 42 18.51 2.55 -2.12
C ILE A 42 17.37 3.55 -1.94
N ALA A 43 16.47 3.62 -2.91
CA ALA A 43 15.34 4.55 -2.90
C ALA A 43 14.14 3.95 -3.63
N ALA A 44 12.93 4.26 -3.15
CA ALA A 44 11.68 3.94 -3.82
C ALA A 44 10.60 4.93 -3.40
N VAL A 45 9.79 5.40 -4.36
CA VAL A 45 8.72 6.36 -4.09
C VAL A 45 7.66 6.32 -5.18
N GLU A 46 6.41 6.54 -4.77
CA GLU A 46 5.26 6.69 -5.67
C GLU A 46 5.13 8.13 -6.17
N GLU A 47 4.77 8.30 -7.42
CA GLU A 47 4.58 9.61 -8.08
C GLU A 47 3.41 10.39 -7.45
N GLU A 48 2.39 9.71 -6.92
CA GLU A 48 1.27 10.34 -6.24
C GLU A 48 1.69 11.25 -5.08
N ARG A 49 2.83 10.92 -4.42
CA ARG A 49 3.36 11.68 -3.29
C ARG A 49 3.81 13.07 -3.73
N PHE A 50 4.37 13.20 -4.92
CA PHE A 50 4.78 14.47 -5.52
C PHE A 50 3.61 15.20 -6.18
N ARG A 51 2.80 14.48 -6.97
CA ARG A 51 1.71 15.04 -7.77
C ARG A 51 0.48 15.41 -6.96
N ARG A 52 0.36 14.91 -5.74
CA ARG A 52 -0.81 15.06 -4.84
C ARG A 52 -2.11 14.54 -5.46
N ILE A 53 -2.02 13.57 -6.35
CA ILE A 53 -3.14 12.89 -7.00
C ILE A 53 -3.06 11.41 -6.64
N LYS A 54 -4.10 10.87 -5.96
CA LYS A 54 -4.15 9.46 -5.58
C LYS A 54 -4.14 8.55 -6.79
N HIS A 55 -3.39 7.44 -6.65
CA HIS A 55 -3.30 6.42 -7.69
C HIS A 55 -2.90 6.97 -9.06
N VAL A 56 -2.18 8.09 -9.10
CA VAL A 56 -1.83 8.77 -10.35
C VAL A 56 -1.32 7.79 -11.40
N ALA A 57 -1.86 7.91 -12.60
CA ALA A 57 -1.41 7.20 -13.79
C ALA A 57 -0.48 8.10 -14.62
N GLY A 58 0.18 7.53 -15.63
CA GLY A 58 1.10 8.25 -16.50
C GLY A 58 2.53 7.76 -16.35
N PHE A 59 3.50 8.68 -16.33
CA PHE A 59 4.91 8.37 -16.17
C PHE A 59 5.48 8.98 -14.87
N PRO A 60 6.32 8.28 -14.09
CA PRO A 60 6.83 8.73 -12.79
C PRO A 60 8.03 9.69 -12.91
N HIS A 61 7.82 10.88 -13.47
CA HIS A 61 8.88 11.85 -13.77
C HIS A 61 9.63 12.30 -12.51
N GLN A 62 8.88 12.67 -11.46
CA GLN A 62 9.46 13.21 -10.23
C GLN A 62 10.08 12.10 -9.38
N SER A 63 9.41 10.95 -9.30
CA SER A 63 9.94 9.77 -8.59
C SER A 63 11.25 9.29 -9.17
N LEU A 64 11.33 9.21 -10.50
CA LEU A 64 12.53 8.80 -11.21
C LEU A 64 13.70 9.76 -10.95
N LYS A 65 13.45 11.06 -11.10
CA LYS A 65 14.46 12.09 -10.84
C LYS A 65 14.91 12.06 -9.38
N TRP A 66 13.96 12.01 -8.44
CA TRP A 66 14.26 12.01 -7.02
C TRP A 66 15.12 10.80 -6.62
N CYS A 67 14.84 9.60 -7.14
CA CYS A 67 15.63 8.40 -6.83
C CYS A 67 17.10 8.57 -7.24
N LEU A 68 17.38 9.19 -8.38
CA LEU A 68 18.74 9.46 -8.85
C LEU A 68 19.41 10.55 -8.03
N ASP A 69 18.74 11.67 -7.81
CA ASP A 69 19.24 12.81 -7.03
C ASP A 69 19.59 12.37 -5.60
N PHE A 70 18.73 11.54 -4.97
CA PHE A 70 18.95 10.99 -3.62
C PHE A 70 20.22 10.14 -3.53
N ALA A 71 20.52 9.37 -4.58
CA ALA A 71 21.72 8.53 -4.64
C ALA A 71 22.98 9.28 -5.14
N GLY A 72 22.85 10.55 -5.50
CA GLY A 72 23.91 11.34 -6.12
C GLY A 72 24.37 10.80 -7.47
N LEU A 73 23.46 10.13 -8.20
CA LEU A 73 23.76 9.55 -9.52
C LEU A 73 23.32 10.49 -10.64
N SER A 74 24.23 10.70 -11.58
CA SER A 74 23.86 11.30 -12.85
C SER A 74 23.04 10.30 -13.69
N PRO A 75 22.10 10.75 -14.54
CA PRO A 75 21.32 9.87 -15.41
C PRO A 75 22.18 8.98 -16.33
N GLY A 76 23.39 9.44 -16.68
CA GLY A 76 24.36 8.69 -17.49
C GLY A 76 24.93 7.44 -16.82
N GLU A 77 24.86 7.37 -15.49
CA GLU A 77 25.38 6.25 -14.67
C GLU A 77 24.36 5.14 -14.46
N VAL A 78 23.14 5.28 -14.94
CA VAL A 78 22.14 4.21 -14.90
C VAL A 78 22.49 3.15 -15.94
N ASP A 79 22.74 1.93 -15.51
CA ASP A 79 23.08 0.81 -16.41
C ASP A 79 21.86 0.19 -17.04
N VAL A 80 20.73 0.09 -16.30
CA VAL A 80 19.49 -0.50 -16.81
C VAL A 80 18.27 0.27 -16.31
N PHE A 81 17.34 0.54 -17.24
CA PHE A 81 15.98 0.95 -16.97
C PHE A 81 15.06 -0.28 -17.08
N ALA A 82 14.57 -0.80 -15.96
CA ALA A 82 13.71 -1.97 -15.88
C ALA A 82 12.23 -1.53 -15.78
N VAL A 83 11.43 -1.83 -16.78
CA VAL A 83 10.02 -1.45 -16.85
C VAL A 83 9.15 -2.65 -16.54
N SER A 84 8.21 -2.51 -15.59
CA SER A 84 7.33 -3.58 -15.09
C SER A 84 6.17 -3.92 -16.04
N ARG A 85 6.40 -3.86 -17.34
CA ARG A 85 5.41 -4.17 -18.36
C ARG A 85 6.08 -4.62 -19.64
N ASP A 86 5.65 -5.76 -20.21
CA ASP A 86 6.13 -6.22 -21.49
C ASP A 86 5.02 -6.22 -22.57
N PRO A 87 5.07 -5.29 -23.54
CA PRO A 87 4.07 -5.23 -24.60
C PRO A 87 4.02 -6.51 -25.46
N ARG A 88 5.08 -7.33 -25.44
CA ARG A 88 5.19 -8.58 -26.21
C ARG A 88 4.66 -9.79 -25.45
N ALA A 89 4.38 -9.65 -24.13
CA ALA A 89 3.88 -10.74 -23.33
C ALA A 89 2.56 -11.29 -23.88
N HIS A 90 2.47 -12.61 -23.99
CA HIS A 90 1.25 -13.38 -24.31
C HIS A 90 0.54 -12.97 -25.62
N LEU A 91 1.28 -12.53 -26.66
CA LEU A 91 0.71 -12.09 -27.95
C LEU A 91 -0.22 -13.11 -28.58
N TRP A 92 0.14 -14.41 -28.53
CA TRP A 92 -0.71 -15.49 -29.06
C TRP A 92 -2.05 -15.58 -28.32
N ARG A 93 -2.03 -15.52 -27.00
CA ARG A 93 -3.27 -15.56 -26.20
C ARG A 93 -4.15 -14.33 -26.42
N LYS A 94 -3.52 -13.16 -26.55
CA LYS A 94 -4.22 -11.90 -26.89
C LYS A 94 -4.90 -12.01 -28.26
N ALA A 95 -4.18 -12.54 -29.28
CA ALA A 95 -4.71 -12.74 -30.62
C ALA A 95 -5.88 -13.76 -30.63
N TRP A 96 -5.72 -14.89 -29.93
CA TRP A 96 -6.76 -15.90 -29.81
C TRP A 96 -8.02 -15.36 -29.12
N PHE A 97 -7.84 -14.61 -28.04
CA PHE A 97 -8.96 -13.96 -27.33
C PHE A 97 -9.71 -12.98 -28.25
N LEU A 98 -9.00 -12.15 -29.00
CA LEU A 98 -9.60 -11.22 -29.96
C LEU A 98 -10.39 -11.95 -31.07
N ALA A 99 -9.83 -13.03 -31.61
CA ALA A 99 -10.47 -13.84 -32.64
C ALA A 99 -11.77 -14.51 -32.13
N ARG A 100 -11.74 -15.04 -30.89
CA ARG A 100 -12.87 -15.77 -30.29
C ARG A 100 -13.99 -14.84 -29.82
N HIS A 101 -13.66 -13.73 -29.17
CA HIS A 101 -14.63 -12.89 -28.46
C HIS A 101 -15.03 -11.61 -29.21
N ARG A 102 -14.25 -11.18 -30.22
CA ARG A 102 -14.50 -9.99 -31.06
C ARG A 102 -14.99 -8.77 -30.24
N PRO A 103 -14.27 -8.34 -29.18
CA PRO A 103 -14.74 -7.31 -28.29
C PRO A 103 -14.91 -5.98 -29.02
N LYS A 104 -16.06 -5.30 -28.78
CA LYS A 104 -16.37 -4.01 -29.37
C LYS A 104 -15.57 -2.91 -28.67
N GLY A 105 -14.87 -2.05 -29.43
CA GLY A 105 -14.25 -0.81 -28.92
C GLY A 105 -12.82 -0.91 -28.37
N THR A 106 -12.24 -2.10 -28.24
CA THR A 106 -10.92 -2.28 -27.56
C THR A 106 -9.69 -2.07 -28.44
N VAL A 107 -9.81 -2.02 -29.77
CA VAL A 107 -8.67 -1.99 -30.69
C VAL A 107 -7.98 -0.61 -30.65
N ALA A 108 -8.75 0.48 -30.67
CA ALA A 108 -8.19 1.84 -30.66
C ALA A 108 -7.49 2.18 -29.33
N ASP A 109 -8.10 1.82 -28.20
CA ASP A 109 -7.51 2.07 -26.86
C ASP A 109 -6.26 1.22 -26.64
N ARG A 110 -6.26 -0.03 -27.12
CA ARG A 110 -5.08 -0.91 -27.09
C ARG A 110 -3.96 -0.40 -28.00
N ALA A 111 -4.28 0.11 -29.18
CA ALA A 111 -3.30 0.72 -30.08
C ALA A 111 -2.67 1.97 -29.45
N ARG A 112 -3.49 2.81 -28.80
CA ARG A 112 -3.03 4.00 -28.06
C ARG A 112 -2.11 3.63 -26.90
N ASN A 113 -2.49 2.63 -26.08
CA ASN A 113 -1.65 2.16 -24.98
C ASN A 113 -0.34 1.52 -25.47
N LEU A 114 -0.38 0.80 -26.59
CA LEU A 114 0.83 0.23 -27.21
C LEU A 114 1.76 1.32 -27.76
N SER A 115 1.21 2.42 -28.31
CA SER A 115 2.02 3.55 -28.76
C SER A 115 2.74 4.25 -27.61
N LYS A 116 2.08 4.43 -26.46
CA LYS A 116 2.70 4.99 -25.24
C LYS A 116 3.89 4.13 -24.76
N LEU A 117 3.76 2.82 -24.78
CA LEU A 117 4.86 1.91 -24.42
C LEU A 117 6.02 1.93 -25.43
N ARG A 118 5.73 2.16 -26.70
CA ARG A 118 6.77 2.29 -27.74
C ARG A 118 7.55 3.60 -27.60
N SER A 119 6.94 4.66 -27.08
CA SER A 119 7.58 5.96 -26.84
C SER A 119 8.28 6.07 -25.48
N LEU A 120 8.32 4.99 -24.67
CA LEU A 120 8.99 5.00 -23.36
C LEU A 120 10.47 5.44 -23.43
N PRO A 121 11.30 4.97 -24.38
CA PRO A 121 12.68 5.44 -24.47
C PRO A 121 12.78 6.96 -24.62
N GLU A 122 11.90 7.55 -25.44
CA GLU A 122 11.83 8.99 -25.69
C GLU A 122 11.35 9.75 -24.43
N VAL A 123 10.37 9.20 -23.70
CA VAL A 123 9.85 9.80 -22.46
C VAL A 123 10.92 9.77 -21.36
N ILE A 124 11.59 8.64 -21.14
CA ILE A 124 12.70 8.53 -20.19
C ILE A 124 13.83 9.50 -20.58
N ALA A 125 14.20 9.52 -21.86
CA ALA A 125 15.26 10.39 -22.37
C ALA A 125 14.93 11.87 -22.15
N SER A 126 13.70 12.30 -22.44
CA SER A 126 13.23 13.65 -22.18
C SER A 126 13.24 14.00 -20.69
N SER A 127 12.76 13.08 -19.82
CA SER A 127 12.74 13.29 -18.38
C SER A 127 14.14 13.47 -17.78
N LEU A 128 15.13 12.77 -18.31
CA LEU A 128 16.49 12.70 -17.77
C LEU A 128 17.53 13.45 -18.60
N GLN A 129 17.12 14.11 -19.67
CA GLN A 129 17.99 14.82 -20.60
C GLN A 129 19.08 13.90 -21.20
N LEU A 130 18.68 12.70 -21.59
CA LEU A 130 19.53 11.68 -22.21
C LEU A 130 19.24 11.55 -23.73
N ASP A 131 20.17 10.92 -24.44
CA ASP A 131 19.92 10.46 -25.80
C ASP A 131 18.96 9.26 -25.81
N PRO A 132 17.84 9.30 -26.57
CA PRO A 132 16.90 8.19 -26.66
C PRO A 132 17.53 6.87 -27.13
N ALA A 133 18.56 6.91 -27.95
CA ALA A 133 19.27 5.71 -28.41
C ALA A 133 20.02 5.02 -27.23
N ARG A 134 20.63 5.83 -26.35
CA ARG A 134 21.29 5.31 -25.13
C ARG A 134 20.28 4.69 -24.17
N VAL A 135 19.12 5.34 -23.96
CA VAL A 135 18.05 4.79 -23.14
C VAL A 135 17.54 3.48 -23.72
N ARG A 136 17.28 3.43 -25.03
CA ARG A 136 16.80 2.22 -25.73
C ARG A 136 17.74 1.03 -25.58
N ALA A 137 19.05 1.25 -25.61
CA ALA A 137 20.05 0.21 -25.40
C ALA A 137 20.04 -0.38 -23.98
N ARG A 138 19.68 0.45 -22.98
CA ARG A 138 19.64 0.10 -21.56
C ARG A 138 18.25 -0.33 -21.05
N LEU A 139 17.21 -0.24 -21.88
CA LEU A 139 15.84 -0.57 -21.50
C LEU A 139 15.63 -2.08 -21.46
N ARG A 140 14.98 -2.55 -20.39
CA ARG A 140 14.56 -3.95 -20.23
C ARG A 140 13.10 -3.97 -19.82
N TYR A 141 12.30 -4.74 -20.53
CA TYR A 141 10.90 -4.99 -20.20
C TYR A 141 10.80 -6.27 -19.36
N VAL A 142 10.07 -6.19 -18.27
CA VAL A 142 9.74 -7.33 -17.38
C VAL A 142 8.22 -7.47 -17.36
N GLU A 143 7.70 -8.67 -17.59
CA GLU A 143 6.27 -8.90 -17.49
C GLU A 143 5.72 -8.41 -16.12
N HIS A 144 4.48 -7.92 -16.12
CA HIS A 144 3.83 -7.35 -14.94
C HIS A 144 3.78 -8.34 -13.76
N HIS A 145 3.27 -9.55 -13.97
CA HIS A 145 3.17 -10.54 -12.89
C HIS A 145 4.51 -11.08 -12.38
N PRO A 146 5.51 -11.41 -13.21
CA PRO A 146 6.87 -11.63 -12.77
C PRO A 146 7.45 -10.47 -11.95
N SER A 147 7.09 -9.22 -12.26
CA SER A 147 7.49 -8.07 -11.44
C SER A 147 6.83 -8.08 -10.06
N HIS A 148 5.52 -8.43 -9.96
CA HIS A 148 4.88 -8.64 -8.67
C HIS A 148 5.54 -9.76 -7.87
N LEU A 149 5.75 -10.93 -8.47
CA LEU A 149 6.41 -12.06 -7.80
C LEU A 149 7.80 -11.67 -7.29
N ALA A 150 8.60 -11.02 -8.12
CA ALA A 150 9.95 -10.59 -7.79
C ALA A 150 9.98 -9.55 -6.65
N SER A 151 8.98 -8.63 -6.62
CA SER A 151 8.88 -7.59 -5.59
C SER A 151 8.71 -8.16 -4.18
N ALA A 152 8.05 -9.31 -4.03
CA ALA A 152 7.89 -9.99 -2.76
C ALA A 152 9.01 -11.01 -2.51
N ALA A 153 9.35 -11.82 -3.52
CA ALA A 153 10.31 -12.91 -3.38
C ALA A 153 11.70 -12.43 -2.97
N PHE A 154 12.26 -11.49 -3.73
CA PHE A 154 13.66 -11.11 -3.57
C PHE A 154 13.96 -10.23 -2.38
N VAL A 155 12.95 -9.65 -1.75
CA VAL A 155 13.12 -8.83 -0.54
C VAL A 155 12.64 -9.55 0.73
N SER A 156 12.06 -10.75 0.60
CA SER A 156 11.60 -11.54 1.74
C SER A 156 12.76 -12.10 2.57
N PRO A 157 12.55 -12.49 3.82
CA PRO A 157 13.58 -13.16 4.62
C PRO A 157 13.79 -14.65 4.29
N PHE A 158 13.13 -15.18 3.25
CA PHE A 158 13.11 -16.61 2.96
C PHE A 158 14.04 -16.98 1.81
N ASP A 159 14.92 -17.95 2.00
CA ASP A 159 15.74 -18.51 0.91
C ASP A 159 14.91 -19.37 -0.06
N GLU A 160 13.92 -20.08 0.47
CA GLU A 160 12.97 -20.86 -0.30
C GLU A 160 11.55 -20.55 0.13
N ALA A 161 10.67 -20.27 -0.84
CA ALA A 161 9.27 -19.98 -0.60
C ALA A 161 8.39 -20.27 -1.83
N ALA A 162 7.11 -20.54 -1.59
CA ALA A 162 6.09 -20.32 -2.60
C ALA A 162 5.91 -18.81 -2.81
N VAL A 163 5.68 -18.38 -4.04
CA VAL A 163 5.43 -16.97 -4.37
C VAL A 163 4.11 -16.89 -5.14
N CYS A 164 3.23 -15.97 -4.75
CA CYS A 164 1.94 -15.78 -5.40
C CYS A 164 1.64 -14.28 -5.57
N ALA A 165 1.06 -13.93 -6.72
CA ALA A 165 0.52 -12.62 -7.00
C ALA A 165 -0.93 -12.75 -7.45
N ILE A 166 -1.86 -12.08 -6.73
CA ILE A 166 -3.28 -12.00 -7.07
C ILE A 166 -3.61 -10.53 -7.29
N ASP A 167 -4.06 -10.19 -8.50
CA ASP A 167 -4.18 -8.80 -8.92
C ASP A 167 -5.47 -8.54 -9.74
N GLY A 168 -5.67 -7.28 -10.14
CA GLY A 168 -6.65 -6.93 -11.16
C GLY A 168 -6.28 -7.59 -12.48
N PHE A 169 -5.36 -7.04 -13.20
CA PHE A 169 -4.60 -7.67 -14.29
C PHE A 169 -3.51 -6.75 -14.85
N GLY A 170 -2.43 -7.36 -15.32
CA GLY A 170 -1.38 -6.71 -16.10
C GLY A 170 -0.77 -7.69 -17.10
N ASP A 171 -0.40 -7.22 -18.28
CA ASP A 171 0.13 -8.03 -19.39
C ASP A 171 -0.70 -9.28 -19.71
N PHE A 172 -2.04 -9.18 -19.57
CA PHE A 172 -3.00 -10.26 -19.83
C PHE A 172 -3.07 -11.38 -18.79
N VAL A 173 -2.48 -11.17 -17.62
CA VAL A 173 -2.50 -12.10 -16.47
C VAL A 173 -3.16 -11.42 -15.28
N SER A 174 -3.91 -12.16 -14.46
CA SER A 174 -4.56 -11.67 -13.24
C SER A 174 -4.05 -12.33 -11.97
N THR A 175 -3.54 -13.56 -12.10
CA THR A 175 -2.99 -14.31 -10.98
C THR A 175 -1.82 -15.14 -11.48
N SER A 176 -0.76 -15.21 -10.71
CA SER A 176 0.39 -16.05 -11.01
C SER A 176 1.02 -16.57 -9.73
N TRP A 177 1.65 -17.75 -9.81
CA TRP A 177 2.42 -18.29 -8.70
C TRP A 177 3.62 -19.08 -9.19
N GLY A 178 4.55 -19.32 -8.28
CA GLY A 178 5.78 -20.02 -8.56
C GLY A 178 6.59 -20.29 -7.30
N ARG A 179 7.90 -20.42 -7.48
CA ARG A 179 8.85 -20.79 -6.44
C ARG A 179 10.06 -19.90 -6.44
N LEU A 180 10.44 -19.49 -5.23
CA LEU A 180 11.74 -18.89 -4.95
C LEU A 180 12.68 -20.01 -4.47
N ASN A 181 13.89 -20.04 -5.01
CA ASN A 181 14.97 -20.89 -4.53
C ASN A 181 16.30 -20.10 -4.64
N GLY A 182 16.78 -19.59 -3.52
CA GLY A 182 17.92 -18.68 -3.44
C GLY A 182 17.69 -17.40 -4.28
N SER A 183 18.49 -17.22 -5.33
CA SER A 183 18.38 -16.11 -6.27
C SER A 183 17.52 -16.41 -7.51
N ARG A 184 16.94 -17.60 -7.59
CA ARG A 184 16.12 -18.03 -8.72
C ARG A 184 14.63 -17.97 -8.40
N LEU A 185 13.86 -17.31 -9.27
CA LEU A 185 12.42 -17.23 -9.22
C LEU A 185 11.81 -17.86 -10.47
N ASP A 186 11.08 -18.96 -10.30
CA ASP A 186 10.37 -19.65 -11.38
C ASP A 186 8.87 -19.34 -11.27
N THR A 187 8.22 -19.10 -12.40
CA THR A 187 6.75 -18.95 -12.48
C THR A 187 6.15 -20.25 -13.00
N ASP A 188 5.38 -20.93 -12.15
CA ASP A 188 4.82 -22.26 -12.47
C ASP A 188 3.52 -22.15 -13.29
N GLN A 189 2.58 -21.28 -12.87
CA GLN A 189 1.26 -21.15 -13.49
C GLN A 189 0.75 -19.69 -13.51
N ARG A 190 -0.24 -19.43 -14.38
CA ARG A 190 -0.93 -18.14 -14.54
C ARG A 190 -2.42 -18.35 -14.80
N ILE A 191 -3.25 -17.46 -14.24
CA ILE A 191 -4.64 -17.28 -14.63
C ILE A 191 -4.69 -16.04 -15.53
N PHE A 192 -5.32 -16.18 -16.68
CA PHE A 192 -5.31 -15.16 -17.71
C PHE A 192 -6.60 -14.34 -17.73
N PHE A 193 -6.50 -13.12 -18.25
CA PHE A 193 -7.65 -12.34 -18.64
C PHE A 193 -8.61 -13.19 -19.49
N PRO A 194 -9.95 -13.14 -19.25
CA PRO A 194 -10.67 -12.12 -18.49
C PRO A 194 -10.99 -12.46 -17.03
N HIS A 195 -10.47 -13.56 -16.50
CA HIS A 195 -10.80 -14.04 -15.16
C HIS A 195 -9.89 -13.36 -14.12
N SER A 196 -10.47 -12.67 -13.11
CA SER A 196 -9.74 -11.95 -12.08
C SER A 196 -10.55 -11.80 -10.80
N LEU A 197 -9.93 -12.11 -9.66
CA LEU A 197 -10.52 -11.86 -8.33
C LEU A 197 -10.54 -10.36 -8.01
N GLY A 198 -9.55 -9.60 -8.47
CA GLY A 198 -9.53 -8.15 -8.32
C GLY A 198 -10.70 -7.49 -9.03
N LEU A 199 -11.02 -7.93 -10.28
CA LEU A 199 -12.19 -7.42 -11.01
C LEU A 199 -13.51 -7.87 -10.40
N LEU A 200 -13.60 -9.07 -9.84
CA LEU A 200 -14.78 -9.49 -9.05
C LEU A 200 -15.00 -8.55 -7.87
N TYR A 201 -13.94 -8.27 -7.12
CA TYR A 201 -14.00 -7.38 -5.95
C TYR A 201 -14.38 -5.95 -6.38
N LEU A 202 -13.77 -5.42 -7.43
CA LEU A 202 -14.05 -4.11 -8.01
C LEU A 202 -15.52 -3.99 -8.47
N ALA A 203 -16.06 -5.00 -9.15
CA ALA A 203 -17.44 -4.98 -9.64
C ALA A 203 -18.46 -4.80 -8.50
N ILE A 204 -18.28 -5.52 -7.40
CA ILE A 204 -19.15 -5.38 -6.22
C ILE A 204 -18.85 -4.09 -5.45
N THR A 205 -17.61 -3.62 -5.46
CA THR A 205 -17.25 -2.29 -4.91
C THR A 205 -18.00 -1.18 -5.62
N GLN A 206 -18.02 -1.20 -6.95
CA GLN A 206 -18.80 -0.25 -7.75
C GLN A 206 -20.32 -0.42 -7.55
N TYR A 207 -20.82 -1.67 -7.47
CA TYR A 207 -22.21 -1.96 -7.16
C TYR A 207 -22.63 -1.36 -5.80
N LEU A 208 -21.74 -1.38 -4.80
CA LEU A 208 -21.94 -0.76 -3.49
C LEU A 208 -21.78 0.79 -3.50
N GLY A 209 -21.65 1.42 -4.69
CA GLY A 209 -21.58 2.87 -4.85
C GLY A 209 -20.24 3.49 -4.49
N PHE A 210 -19.15 2.72 -4.56
CA PHE A 210 -17.77 3.18 -4.41
C PHE A 210 -17.05 3.07 -5.77
N PRO A 211 -17.17 4.08 -6.67
CA PRO A 211 -16.79 3.93 -8.07
C PRO A 211 -15.32 4.23 -8.35
N LYS A 212 -14.56 4.80 -7.40
CA LYS A 212 -13.19 5.22 -7.65
C LYS A 212 -12.21 4.04 -7.64
N TYR A 213 -11.13 4.18 -8.42
CA TYR A 213 -10.01 3.24 -8.36
C TYR A 213 -9.42 3.21 -6.94
N GLY A 214 -9.20 2.03 -6.41
CA GLY A 214 -8.68 1.84 -5.05
C GLY A 214 -9.74 1.88 -3.94
N ASP A 215 -11.04 2.05 -4.24
CA ASP A 215 -12.11 2.10 -3.23
C ASP A 215 -12.39 0.74 -2.56
N GLU A 216 -11.79 -0.36 -3.02
CA GLU A 216 -11.98 -1.72 -2.50
C GLU A 216 -11.71 -1.83 -0.99
N PHE A 217 -10.78 -1.02 -0.47
CA PHE A 217 -10.51 -0.97 0.97
C PHE A 217 -11.71 -0.49 1.80
N LYS A 218 -12.64 0.28 1.23
CA LYS A 218 -13.87 0.72 1.90
C LYS A 218 -14.80 -0.46 2.13
N VAL A 219 -14.94 -1.33 1.12
CA VAL A 219 -15.76 -2.53 1.20
C VAL A 219 -15.15 -3.54 2.18
N MET A 220 -13.81 -3.72 2.17
CA MET A 220 -13.11 -4.51 3.16
C MET A 220 -13.36 -3.99 4.59
N GLY A 221 -13.37 -2.66 4.77
CA GLY A 221 -13.65 -2.03 6.07
C GLY A 221 -15.12 -2.10 6.50
N LEU A 222 -16.05 -2.23 5.54
CA LEU A 222 -17.49 -2.35 5.78
C LEU A 222 -17.90 -3.81 6.10
N ALA A 223 -17.17 -4.79 5.57
CA ALA A 223 -17.50 -6.21 5.70
C ALA A 223 -17.72 -6.71 7.14
N PRO A 224 -16.95 -6.29 8.17
CA PRO A 224 -17.17 -6.73 9.55
C PRO A 224 -18.50 -6.29 10.18
N TYR A 225 -19.22 -5.35 9.58
CA TYR A 225 -20.52 -4.87 10.10
C TYR A 225 -21.69 -5.75 9.65
N GLY A 226 -21.52 -6.58 8.61
CA GLY A 226 -22.56 -7.41 8.04
C GLY A 226 -22.36 -8.91 8.25
N GLU A 227 -23.42 -9.68 7.95
CA GLU A 227 -23.37 -11.13 7.83
C GLU A 227 -23.38 -11.52 6.34
N PRO A 228 -22.72 -12.61 5.91
CA PRO A 228 -22.57 -12.96 4.50
C PRO A 228 -23.82 -13.59 3.87
N ARG A 229 -24.98 -12.92 3.97
CA ARG A 229 -26.31 -13.42 3.52
C ARG A 229 -26.44 -13.58 2.00
N TYR A 230 -25.57 -12.92 1.23
CA TYR A 230 -25.56 -12.98 -0.23
C TYR A 230 -24.45 -13.86 -0.80
N ALA A 231 -23.71 -14.58 0.05
CA ALA A 231 -22.56 -15.37 -0.38
C ALA A 231 -22.92 -16.40 -1.46
N ASP A 232 -24.07 -17.11 -1.32
CA ASP A 232 -24.51 -18.08 -2.32
C ASP A 232 -24.80 -17.45 -3.69
N LYS A 233 -25.38 -16.24 -3.70
CA LYS A 233 -25.57 -15.50 -4.95
C LYS A 233 -24.23 -15.08 -5.57
N LEU A 234 -23.28 -14.61 -4.76
CA LEU A 234 -21.96 -14.19 -5.25
C LEU A 234 -21.13 -15.39 -5.73
N ARG A 235 -21.29 -16.59 -5.16
CA ARG A 235 -20.65 -17.81 -5.67
C ARG A 235 -21.09 -18.17 -7.08
N THR A 236 -22.29 -17.74 -7.53
CA THR A 236 -22.71 -17.95 -8.93
C THR A 236 -21.94 -17.11 -9.94
N LEU A 237 -21.21 -16.08 -9.48
CA LEU A 237 -20.39 -15.21 -10.34
C LEU A 237 -19.08 -15.85 -10.76
N LEU A 238 -18.64 -16.92 -10.09
CA LEU A 238 -17.38 -17.59 -10.38
C LEU A 238 -17.48 -19.10 -10.15
N ARG A 239 -16.55 -19.83 -10.77
CA ARG A 239 -16.37 -21.26 -10.60
C ARG A 239 -14.92 -21.55 -10.22
N LEU A 240 -14.69 -22.28 -9.13
CA LEU A 240 -13.40 -22.76 -8.72
C LEU A 240 -13.05 -24.04 -9.49
N LEU A 241 -11.82 -24.17 -9.99
CA LEU A 241 -11.35 -25.28 -10.78
C LEU A 241 -10.37 -26.17 -9.98
N PRO A 242 -10.26 -27.49 -10.28
CA PRO A 242 -9.46 -28.42 -9.48
C PRO A 242 -7.95 -28.09 -9.42
N ASP A 243 -7.43 -27.37 -10.41
CA ASP A 243 -6.01 -26.99 -10.54
C ASP A 243 -5.66 -25.68 -9.80
N GLY A 244 -6.50 -25.24 -8.88
CA GLY A 244 -6.33 -23.99 -8.14
C GLY A 244 -6.75 -22.73 -8.93
N ALA A 245 -7.12 -22.89 -10.19
CA ALA A 245 -7.62 -21.79 -11.00
C ALA A 245 -9.09 -21.48 -10.68
N PHE A 246 -9.60 -20.43 -11.30
CA PHE A 246 -11.00 -20.02 -11.24
C PHE A 246 -11.43 -19.38 -12.55
N GLU A 247 -12.73 -19.39 -12.80
CA GLU A 247 -13.35 -18.71 -13.94
C GLU A 247 -14.51 -17.84 -13.46
N LEU A 248 -14.61 -16.62 -13.98
CA LEU A 248 -15.77 -15.75 -13.79
C LEU A 248 -16.88 -16.13 -14.79
N ASP A 249 -18.14 -16.07 -14.38
CA ASP A 249 -19.27 -16.04 -15.33
C ASP A 249 -19.31 -14.65 -15.98
N LEU A 250 -18.72 -14.58 -17.18
CA LEU A 250 -18.50 -13.34 -17.92
C LEU A 250 -19.78 -12.60 -18.29
N SER A 251 -20.96 -13.23 -18.19
CA SER A 251 -22.24 -12.57 -18.45
C SER A 251 -22.58 -11.48 -17.45
N TYR A 252 -22.00 -11.51 -16.26
CA TYR A 252 -22.16 -10.49 -15.22
C TYR A 252 -21.16 -9.33 -15.32
N PHE A 253 -20.14 -9.45 -16.18
CA PHE A 253 -19.02 -8.51 -16.28
C PHE A 253 -18.92 -7.87 -17.67
N SER A 254 -18.59 -6.58 -17.73
CA SER A 254 -18.49 -5.81 -18.99
C SER A 254 -17.03 -5.63 -19.47
N HIS A 255 -16.04 -5.80 -18.61
CA HIS A 255 -14.63 -5.50 -18.89
C HIS A 255 -14.03 -6.30 -20.06
N TRP A 256 -14.55 -7.50 -20.34
CA TRP A 256 -14.04 -8.36 -21.41
C TRP A 256 -14.59 -8.01 -22.79
N SER A 257 -15.80 -7.47 -22.86
CA SER A 257 -16.51 -7.20 -24.12
C SER A 257 -16.43 -5.73 -24.54
N GLY A 258 -16.57 -4.80 -23.60
CA GLY A 258 -16.51 -3.35 -23.84
C GLY A 258 -15.12 -2.73 -23.59
N GLY A 259 -14.19 -3.52 -23.06
CA GLY A 259 -12.95 -3.01 -22.45
C GLY A 259 -13.23 -2.34 -21.09
N VAL A 260 -12.25 -2.33 -20.22
CA VAL A 260 -12.29 -1.44 -19.06
C VAL A 260 -11.96 -0.05 -19.59
N GLN A 261 -12.94 0.86 -19.54
CA GLN A 261 -12.69 2.27 -19.84
C GLN A 261 -11.84 2.83 -18.70
N MET A 262 -10.54 2.58 -18.79
CA MET A 262 -9.55 3.11 -17.84
C MET A 262 -8.72 4.16 -18.58
N THR A 263 -8.74 5.37 -18.09
CA THR A 263 -7.79 6.38 -18.55
C THR A 263 -6.51 6.28 -17.74
N TRP A 264 -5.42 5.90 -18.41
CA TRP A 264 -4.07 5.94 -17.84
C TRP A 264 -3.33 7.22 -18.28
N GLU A 265 -4.08 8.28 -18.50
CA GLU A 265 -3.56 9.61 -18.77
C GLU A 265 -3.12 10.27 -17.48
N ASP A 266 -2.26 11.26 -17.58
CA ASP A 266 -1.73 12.04 -16.46
C ASP A 266 -2.86 12.53 -15.55
N GLY A 267 -3.15 11.81 -14.46
CA GLY A 267 -4.22 12.17 -13.55
C GLY A 267 -4.73 11.00 -12.71
N GLU A 268 -5.86 11.21 -12.02
CA GLU A 268 -6.58 10.15 -11.29
C GLU A 268 -7.16 9.16 -12.32
N PRO A 269 -6.93 7.85 -12.17
CA PRO A 269 -7.51 6.87 -13.07
C PRO A 269 -9.04 6.90 -13.01
N THR A 270 -9.69 7.00 -14.16
CA THR A 270 -11.15 6.84 -14.24
C THR A 270 -11.51 5.43 -14.65
N LEU A 271 -12.49 4.85 -13.96
CA LEU A 271 -13.00 3.51 -14.23
C LEU A 271 -14.43 3.60 -14.74
N GLY A 272 -14.69 3.05 -15.92
CA GLY A 272 -16.05 2.73 -16.31
C GLY A 272 -16.62 1.55 -15.49
N PRO A 273 -17.94 1.31 -15.54
CA PRO A 273 -18.56 0.17 -14.85
C PRO A 273 -18.02 -1.15 -15.41
N VAL A 274 -17.58 -2.04 -14.51
CA VAL A 274 -17.04 -3.35 -14.88
C VAL A 274 -18.08 -4.48 -14.78
N PHE A 275 -19.32 -4.18 -14.43
CA PHE A 275 -20.43 -5.14 -14.36
C PHE A 275 -21.56 -4.80 -15.32
N THR A 276 -22.38 -5.80 -15.65
CA THR A 276 -23.54 -5.67 -16.54
C THR A 276 -24.83 -5.50 -15.74
N PRO A 277 -25.94 -5.07 -16.38
CA PRO A 277 -27.28 -5.03 -15.74
C PRO A 277 -27.75 -6.38 -15.18
N LYS A 278 -27.17 -7.50 -15.65
CA LYS A 278 -27.47 -8.84 -15.12
C LYS A 278 -27.09 -8.96 -13.64
N LEU A 279 -26.05 -8.24 -13.19
CA LEU A 279 -25.66 -8.20 -11.78
C LEU A 279 -26.77 -7.56 -10.92
N GLU A 280 -27.34 -6.45 -11.37
CA GLU A 280 -28.47 -5.80 -10.68
C GLU A 280 -29.73 -6.66 -10.70
N ALA A 281 -29.96 -7.42 -11.75
CA ALA A 281 -31.07 -8.40 -11.80
C ALA A 281 -30.89 -9.54 -10.77
N LEU A 282 -29.65 -9.95 -10.47
CA LEU A 282 -29.34 -10.99 -9.48
C LEU A 282 -29.43 -10.46 -8.04
N LEU A 283 -28.83 -9.27 -7.79
CA LEU A 283 -28.58 -8.76 -6.44
C LEU A 283 -29.59 -7.69 -6.00
N GLY A 284 -30.36 -7.12 -6.92
CA GLY A 284 -31.18 -5.94 -6.71
C GLY A 284 -30.50 -4.65 -7.23
N PRO A 285 -31.14 -3.49 -7.05
CA PRO A 285 -30.58 -2.22 -7.52
C PRO A 285 -29.27 -1.88 -6.81
N ARG A 286 -28.30 -1.35 -7.56
CA ARG A 286 -27.04 -0.87 -6.98
C ARG A 286 -27.25 0.34 -6.08
N ARG A 287 -26.41 0.52 -5.08
CA ARG A 287 -26.36 1.74 -4.28
C ARG A 287 -25.79 2.91 -5.10
N ARG A 288 -26.41 4.06 -5.00
CA ARG A 288 -25.85 5.31 -5.55
C ARG A 288 -24.82 5.88 -4.54
N ALA A 289 -23.82 6.59 -5.04
CA ALA A 289 -22.74 7.12 -4.19
C ALA A 289 -23.23 8.10 -3.11
N ASP A 290 -24.35 8.81 -3.37
CA ASP A 290 -24.99 9.78 -2.48
C ASP A 290 -25.98 9.14 -1.47
N GLU A 291 -26.30 7.86 -1.61
CA GLU A 291 -27.18 7.15 -0.69
C GLU A 291 -26.44 6.69 0.57
N PRO A 292 -27.10 6.66 1.74
CA PRO A 292 -26.50 6.12 2.95
C PRO A 292 -26.27 4.60 2.83
N VAL A 293 -25.22 4.12 3.51
CA VAL A 293 -24.99 2.69 3.68
C VAL A 293 -26.07 2.12 4.60
N GLN A 294 -26.65 0.98 4.23
CA GLN A 294 -27.72 0.29 4.97
C GLN A 294 -27.29 -1.16 5.26
N LEU A 295 -28.02 -1.85 6.15
CA LEU A 295 -27.71 -3.22 6.60
C LEU A 295 -27.52 -4.23 5.44
N HIS A 296 -28.29 -4.10 4.36
CA HIS A 296 -28.11 -5.00 3.21
C HIS A 296 -26.82 -4.71 2.42
N HIS A 297 -26.32 -3.47 2.45
CA HIS A 297 -25.01 -3.13 1.86
C HIS A 297 -23.87 -3.69 2.71
N GLU A 298 -23.98 -3.68 4.03
CA GLU A 298 -23.04 -4.32 4.95
C GLU A 298 -23.01 -5.84 4.74
N ALA A 299 -24.20 -6.46 4.62
CA ALA A 299 -24.32 -7.88 4.30
C ALA A 299 -23.73 -8.24 2.93
N MET A 300 -23.85 -7.36 1.92
CA MET A 300 -23.22 -7.53 0.62
C MET A 300 -21.68 -7.45 0.72
N ALA A 301 -21.16 -6.47 1.46
CA ALA A 301 -19.72 -6.34 1.71
C ALA A 301 -19.15 -7.57 2.44
N ALA A 302 -19.85 -8.06 3.48
CA ALA A 302 -19.49 -9.29 4.19
C ALA A 302 -19.50 -10.52 3.25
N SER A 303 -20.49 -10.59 2.36
CA SER A 303 -20.62 -11.69 1.40
C SER A 303 -19.50 -11.66 0.35
N LEU A 304 -19.14 -10.48 -0.15
CA LEU A 304 -18.02 -10.32 -1.06
C LEU A 304 -16.71 -10.76 -0.40
N GLN A 305 -16.46 -10.29 0.83
CA GLN A 305 -15.23 -10.65 1.56
C GLN A 305 -15.15 -12.16 1.77
N ALA A 306 -16.26 -12.84 2.13
CA ALA A 306 -16.30 -14.28 2.32
C ALA A 306 -15.98 -15.04 1.01
N VAL A 307 -16.61 -14.66 -0.10
CA VAL A 307 -16.39 -15.32 -1.41
C VAL A 307 -14.99 -15.03 -1.96
N PHE A 308 -14.47 -13.81 -1.75
CA PHE A 308 -13.09 -13.49 -2.08
C PHE A 308 -12.10 -14.35 -1.29
N GLU A 309 -12.29 -14.49 0.03
CA GLU A 309 -11.45 -15.32 0.88
C GLU A 309 -11.48 -16.79 0.45
N GLU A 310 -12.67 -17.36 0.19
CA GLU A 310 -12.81 -18.72 -0.34
C GLU A 310 -11.99 -18.92 -1.61
N SER A 311 -12.10 -17.98 -2.54
CA SER A 311 -11.43 -18.06 -3.84
C SER A 311 -9.91 -17.87 -3.72
N ALA A 312 -9.47 -16.90 -2.91
CA ALA A 312 -8.05 -16.66 -2.67
C ALA A 312 -7.39 -17.85 -1.95
N PHE A 313 -8.07 -18.41 -0.94
CA PHE A 313 -7.55 -19.60 -0.24
C PHE A 313 -7.60 -20.86 -1.10
N HIS A 314 -8.54 -20.99 -2.04
CA HIS A 314 -8.51 -22.06 -3.04
C HIS A 314 -7.21 -22.00 -3.87
N VAL A 315 -6.84 -20.81 -4.38
CA VAL A 315 -5.57 -20.61 -5.08
C VAL A 315 -4.39 -20.94 -4.17
N LEU A 316 -4.34 -20.34 -2.98
CA LEU A 316 -3.20 -20.48 -2.05
C LEU A 316 -3.02 -21.92 -1.54
N ASN A 317 -4.11 -22.67 -1.30
CA ASN A 317 -4.03 -24.08 -0.93
C ASN A 317 -3.49 -24.93 -2.07
N HIS A 318 -3.86 -24.64 -3.33
CA HIS A 318 -3.26 -25.30 -4.47
C HIS A 318 -1.76 -24.98 -4.60
N VAL A 319 -1.38 -23.72 -4.43
CA VAL A 319 0.03 -23.27 -4.43
C VAL A 319 0.81 -24.01 -3.35
N GLN A 320 0.29 -24.08 -2.13
CA GLN A 320 0.94 -24.79 -1.02
C GLN A 320 1.12 -26.29 -1.32
N LYS A 321 0.06 -26.93 -1.82
CA LYS A 321 0.07 -28.35 -2.18
C LYS A 321 1.10 -28.69 -3.27
N THR A 322 1.21 -27.83 -4.29
CA THR A 322 2.10 -28.04 -5.43
C THR A 322 3.55 -27.69 -5.13
N THR A 323 3.79 -26.63 -4.38
CA THR A 323 5.14 -26.20 -3.99
C THR A 323 5.68 -26.98 -2.78
N ARG A 324 4.79 -27.47 -1.92
CA ARG A 324 5.10 -28.10 -0.60
C ARG A 324 5.86 -27.16 0.34
N SER A 325 5.82 -25.85 0.09
CA SER A 325 6.49 -24.86 0.92
C SER A 325 5.64 -24.52 2.15
N ALA A 326 6.26 -24.34 3.30
CA ALA A 326 5.64 -23.77 4.48
C ALA A 326 5.68 -22.22 4.47
N ARG A 327 6.42 -21.62 3.53
CA ARG A 327 6.66 -20.18 3.42
C ARG A 327 6.00 -19.62 2.17
N LEU A 328 5.38 -18.43 2.31
CA LEU A 328 4.70 -17.73 1.22
C LEU A 328 5.20 -16.29 1.11
N CYS A 329 5.54 -15.86 -0.11
CA CYS A 329 5.67 -14.46 -0.48
C CYS A 329 4.45 -14.04 -1.30
N LEU A 330 3.79 -12.94 -0.91
CA LEU A 330 2.53 -12.50 -1.51
C LEU A 330 2.62 -11.07 -2.05
N ALA A 331 2.13 -10.84 -3.28
CA ALA A 331 2.03 -9.55 -3.95
C ALA A 331 0.76 -9.47 -4.82
N GLY A 332 0.61 -8.39 -5.60
CA GLY A 332 -0.58 -8.04 -6.37
C GLY A 332 -1.56 -7.19 -5.56
N GLY A 333 -2.43 -6.43 -6.22
CA GLY A 333 -3.38 -5.52 -5.55
C GLY A 333 -4.27 -6.21 -4.53
N CYS A 334 -4.66 -7.46 -4.77
CA CYS A 334 -5.46 -8.26 -3.84
C CYS A 334 -4.72 -8.61 -2.53
N ALA A 335 -3.38 -8.59 -2.52
CA ALA A 335 -2.57 -8.76 -1.30
C ALA A 335 -2.66 -7.55 -0.34
N MET A 336 -3.31 -6.45 -0.75
CA MET A 336 -3.70 -5.36 0.13
C MET A 336 -4.89 -5.72 1.04
N ASN A 337 -5.57 -6.85 0.81
CA ASN A 337 -6.66 -7.34 1.65
C ASN A 337 -6.11 -7.93 2.96
N SER A 338 -5.88 -7.05 3.92
CA SER A 338 -5.30 -7.41 5.22
C SER A 338 -6.18 -8.38 6.05
N VAL A 339 -7.49 -8.40 5.80
CA VAL A 339 -8.43 -9.33 6.46
C VAL A 339 -8.18 -10.76 5.99
N ALA A 340 -8.05 -10.97 4.68
CA ALA A 340 -7.70 -12.28 4.12
C ALA A 340 -6.27 -12.69 4.53
N ASN A 341 -5.31 -11.75 4.47
CA ASN A 341 -3.91 -12.05 4.79
C ASN A 341 -3.74 -12.58 6.23
N GLY A 342 -4.43 -11.99 7.22
CA GLY A 342 -4.36 -12.45 8.61
C GLY A 342 -4.84 -13.88 8.83
N LYS A 343 -5.67 -14.41 7.91
CA LYS A 343 -6.23 -15.77 7.98
C LYS A 343 -5.43 -16.82 7.20
N ILE A 344 -4.39 -16.42 6.44
CA ILE A 344 -3.64 -17.36 5.58
C ILE A 344 -3.06 -18.51 6.39
N ARG A 345 -2.45 -18.25 7.53
CA ARG A 345 -1.82 -19.26 8.39
C ARG A 345 -2.82 -20.27 8.98
N GLU A 346 -4.04 -19.83 9.21
CA GLU A 346 -5.13 -20.68 9.72
C GLU A 346 -5.81 -21.48 8.60
N ARG A 347 -6.02 -20.84 7.44
CA ARG A 347 -6.84 -21.37 6.34
C ARG A 347 -6.04 -22.14 5.29
N THR A 348 -4.71 -22.10 5.38
CA THR A 348 -3.80 -22.80 4.45
C THR A 348 -2.71 -23.56 5.21
N GLY A 349 -1.87 -24.30 4.48
CA GLY A 349 -0.71 -24.98 5.06
C GLY A 349 0.52 -24.09 5.27
N PHE A 350 0.46 -22.80 4.90
CA PHE A 350 1.57 -21.87 5.10
C PHE A 350 1.74 -21.51 6.57
N LYS A 351 3.00 -21.43 7.03
CA LYS A 351 3.36 -21.08 8.42
C LYS A 351 3.93 -19.68 8.51
N ASP A 352 4.76 -19.31 7.54
CA ASP A 352 5.40 -18.00 7.45
C ASP A 352 4.93 -17.29 6.20
N VAL A 353 4.52 -16.04 6.34
CA VAL A 353 3.97 -15.23 5.25
C VAL A 353 4.67 -13.88 5.22
N PHE A 354 5.26 -13.55 4.08
CA PHE A 354 5.76 -12.22 3.77
C PHE A 354 4.84 -11.58 2.74
N VAL A 355 4.25 -10.44 3.10
CA VAL A 355 3.45 -9.63 2.17
C VAL A 355 4.26 -8.39 1.80
N GLN A 356 4.40 -8.12 0.50
CA GLN A 356 5.08 -6.92 0.01
C GLN A 356 4.35 -5.65 0.53
N PRO A 357 5.04 -4.69 1.22
CA PRO A 357 4.41 -3.47 1.72
C PRO A 357 3.78 -2.59 0.62
N ALA A 358 4.39 -2.59 -0.56
CA ALA A 358 3.84 -2.01 -1.78
C ALA A 358 3.29 -3.13 -2.67
N ALA A 359 2.29 -3.88 -2.19
CA ALA A 359 1.81 -5.09 -2.88
C ALA A 359 1.12 -4.79 -4.21
N GLY A 360 0.52 -3.60 -4.38
CA GLY A 360 -0.09 -3.15 -5.64
C GLY A 360 0.92 -2.87 -6.74
N ASP A 361 0.47 -2.18 -7.78
CA ASP A 361 1.27 -1.89 -8.98
C ASP A 361 2.50 -1.04 -8.69
N ASN A 362 2.45 -0.20 -7.64
CA ASN A 362 3.61 0.56 -7.18
C ASN A 362 4.83 -0.33 -6.88
N GLY A 363 4.65 -1.51 -6.30
CA GLY A 363 5.74 -2.44 -6.03
C GLY A 363 6.37 -3.09 -7.25
N THR A 364 5.70 -3.04 -8.39
CA THR A 364 6.22 -3.67 -9.62
C THR A 364 7.47 -2.98 -10.15
N SER A 365 7.66 -1.67 -9.89
CA SER A 365 8.92 -0.99 -10.21
C SER A 365 10.11 -1.63 -9.51
N LEU A 366 9.98 -1.90 -8.21
CA LEU A 366 10.97 -2.61 -7.41
C LEU A 366 11.20 -4.03 -7.94
N GLY A 367 10.10 -4.74 -8.21
CA GLY A 367 10.16 -6.12 -8.71
C GLY A 367 10.84 -6.22 -10.07
N ALA A 368 10.57 -5.30 -10.99
CA ALA A 368 11.25 -5.26 -12.29
C ALA A 368 12.76 -5.07 -12.15
N ALA A 369 13.18 -4.16 -11.24
CA ALA A 369 14.59 -3.93 -10.97
C ALA A 369 15.28 -5.18 -10.38
N PHE A 370 14.65 -5.85 -9.40
CA PHE A 370 15.17 -7.09 -8.83
C PHE A 370 15.17 -8.26 -9.83
N ALA A 371 14.14 -8.39 -10.67
CA ALA A 371 14.11 -9.41 -11.72
C ALA A 371 15.29 -9.25 -12.70
N VAL A 372 15.60 -8.01 -13.10
CA VAL A 372 16.76 -7.71 -13.92
C VAL A 372 18.07 -7.99 -13.19
N TRP A 373 18.20 -7.60 -11.92
CA TRP A 373 19.38 -7.89 -11.11
C TRP A 373 19.65 -9.39 -11.05
N HIS A 374 18.65 -10.19 -10.65
CA HIS A 374 18.80 -11.65 -10.48
C HIS A 374 18.87 -12.44 -11.80
N SER A 375 18.58 -11.82 -12.95
CA SER A 375 18.85 -12.41 -14.27
C SER A 375 20.32 -12.38 -14.67
N ARG A 376 21.17 -11.67 -13.91
CA ARG A 376 22.60 -11.52 -14.19
C ARG A 376 23.37 -12.73 -13.64
N PRO A 377 24.37 -13.24 -14.36
CA PRO A 377 25.25 -14.28 -13.83
C PRO A 377 25.95 -13.82 -12.55
N GLY A 378 25.93 -14.66 -11.51
CA GLY A 378 26.59 -14.38 -10.24
C GLY A 378 25.90 -13.37 -9.33
N ALA A 379 24.68 -12.93 -9.65
CA ALA A 379 23.91 -12.03 -8.79
C ALA A 379 23.61 -12.71 -7.44
N THR A 380 24.02 -12.03 -6.35
CA THR A 380 23.74 -12.46 -4.99
C THR A 380 22.42 -11.90 -4.48
N ARG A 381 21.80 -12.60 -3.54
CA ARG A 381 20.60 -12.14 -2.83
C ARG A 381 20.94 -11.97 -1.36
N ASP A 382 21.30 -10.75 -0.98
CA ASP A 382 21.74 -10.38 0.37
C ASP A 382 20.92 -9.22 0.98
N PHE A 383 19.84 -8.79 0.29
CA PHE A 383 18.93 -7.74 0.75
C PHE A 383 17.64 -8.35 1.30
N VAL A 384 17.26 -7.93 2.53
CA VAL A 384 15.96 -8.22 3.15
C VAL A 384 15.28 -6.92 3.53
N MET A 385 14.00 -6.78 3.18
CA MET A 385 13.20 -5.60 3.51
C MET A 385 12.61 -5.73 4.92
N GLU A 386 13.29 -5.15 5.90
CA GLU A 386 12.84 -5.14 7.30
C GLU A 386 11.94 -3.95 7.64
N HIS A 387 11.96 -2.92 6.82
CA HIS A 387 11.16 -1.70 6.92
C HIS A 387 10.81 -1.17 5.53
N SER A 388 9.88 -0.22 5.47
CA SER A 388 9.46 0.40 4.20
C SER A 388 9.92 1.86 4.03
N HIS A 389 10.88 2.33 4.79
CA HIS A 389 11.35 3.72 4.81
C HIS A 389 12.32 4.00 3.65
N TRP A 390 11.82 4.09 2.42
CA TRP A 390 12.64 4.22 1.20
C TRP A 390 12.45 5.54 0.47
N GLY A 391 11.46 6.35 0.86
CA GLY A 391 11.15 7.65 0.28
C GLY A 391 11.97 8.82 0.86
N PRO A 392 11.58 10.07 0.54
CA PRO A 392 12.27 11.28 0.97
C PRO A 392 12.34 11.48 2.49
N SER A 393 13.41 12.14 2.93
CA SER A 393 13.59 12.67 4.27
C SER A 393 14.02 14.14 4.19
N PHE A 394 13.83 14.87 5.27
CA PHE A 394 14.14 16.29 5.39
C PHE A 394 14.87 16.53 6.71
N ASP A 395 15.88 17.39 6.70
CA ASP A 395 16.61 17.76 7.90
C ASP A 395 15.90 18.91 8.67
N ASP A 396 16.39 19.19 9.89
CA ASP A 396 15.80 20.23 10.73
C ASP A 396 15.93 21.64 10.13
N GLY A 397 16.95 21.89 9.29
CA GLY A 397 17.13 23.16 8.59
C GLY A 397 16.05 23.37 7.51
N GLU A 398 15.76 22.34 6.72
CA GLU A 398 14.69 22.35 5.71
C GLU A 398 13.32 22.51 6.38
N VAL A 399 13.10 21.81 7.50
CA VAL A 399 11.86 21.93 8.29
C VAL A 399 11.73 23.35 8.86
N GLY A 400 12.79 23.89 9.48
CA GLY A 400 12.80 25.24 10.03
C GLY A 400 12.54 26.32 8.98
N GLY A 401 13.15 26.16 7.79
CA GLY A 401 12.91 27.05 6.65
C GLY A 401 11.48 27.05 6.17
N GLU A 402 10.80 25.90 6.20
CA GLU A 402 9.40 25.79 5.82
C GLU A 402 8.47 26.40 6.88
N ILE A 403 8.76 26.18 8.16
CA ILE A 403 8.03 26.80 9.26
C ILE A 403 8.10 28.32 9.17
N GLU A 404 9.29 28.86 8.87
CA GLU A 404 9.46 30.30 8.72
C GLU A 404 8.64 30.88 7.54
N ARG A 405 8.62 30.17 6.40
CA ARG A 405 7.80 30.58 5.24
C ARG A 405 6.30 30.64 5.54
N GLN A 406 5.81 29.79 6.45
CA GLN A 406 4.40 29.71 6.81
C GLN A 406 4.06 30.41 8.14
N ARG A 407 4.96 31.23 8.68
CA ARG A 407 4.83 31.88 10.01
C ARG A 407 3.53 32.70 10.16
N GLU A 408 3.11 33.40 9.13
CA GLU A 408 1.87 34.18 9.18
C GLU A 408 0.65 33.30 9.41
N ALA A 409 0.53 32.18 8.70
CA ALA A 409 -0.56 31.22 8.86
C ALA A 409 -0.61 30.62 10.27
N PHE A 410 0.55 30.39 10.90
CA PHE A 410 0.61 29.95 12.31
C PHE A 410 0.10 31.00 13.27
N ASN A 411 0.52 32.25 13.07
CA ASN A 411 0.12 33.37 13.94
C ASN A 411 -1.39 33.62 13.86
N GLU A 412 -1.98 33.55 12.66
CA GLU A 412 -3.43 33.68 12.46
C GLU A 412 -4.19 32.58 13.21
N GLN A 413 -3.67 31.35 13.23
CA GLN A 413 -4.29 30.22 13.94
C GLN A 413 -3.83 30.08 15.40
N ARG A 414 -3.06 31.04 15.93
CA ARG A 414 -2.53 31.05 17.30
C ARG A 414 -1.78 29.76 17.67
N CYS A 415 -0.99 29.25 16.73
CA CYS A 415 -0.15 28.08 16.96
C CYS A 415 1.19 28.53 17.54
N ALA A 416 1.63 27.88 18.61
CA ALA A 416 2.98 28.06 19.16
C ALA A 416 3.98 27.17 18.43
N HIS A 417 5.17 27.69 18.17
CA HIS A 417 6.31 26.93 17.64
C HIS A 417 7.41 26.80 18.69
N ARG A 418 7.95 25.59 18.82
CA ARG A 418 9.13 25.28 19.64
C ARG A 418 10.05 24.32 18.91
N GLN A 419 11.38 24.50 19.07
CA GLN A 419 12.38 23.56 18.62
C GLN A 419 13.01 22.87 19.84
N TRP A 420 13.20 21.57 19.74
CA TRP A 420 13.82 20.75 20.76
C TRP A 420 15.25 20.39 20.34
N THR A 421 16.15 20.33 21.33
CA THR A 421 17.55 19.95 21.12
C THR A 421 17.81 18.47 21.44
N ASP A 422 16.91 17.85 22.22
CA ASP A 422 16.99 16.46 22.63
C ASP A 422 15.78 15.67 22.13
N ALA A 423 16.02 14.68 21.28
CA ALA A 423 14.99 13.87 20.66
C ALA A 423 14.26 12.96 21.68
N ASP A 424 14.97 12.45 22.69
CA ASP A 424 14.37 11.55 23.68
C ASP A 424 13.39 12.31 24.58
N SER A 425 13.73 13.55 24.98
CA SER A 425 12.83 14.44 25.69
C SER A 425 11.61 14.83 24.85
N LEU A 426 11.79 15.05 23.54
CA LEU A 426 10.69 15.33 22.61
C LEU A 426 9.76 14.12 22.47
N ASP A 427 10.32 12.92 22.33
CA ASP A 427 9.54 11.68 22.22
C ASP A 427 8.73 11.44 23.52
N ALA A 428 9.34 11.67 24.70
CA ALA A 428 8.64 11.56 25.99
C ALA A 428 7.55 12.63 26.15
N TRP A 429 7.81 13.88 25.75
CA TRP A 429 6.80 14.93 25.75
C TRP A 429 5.64 14.60 24.80
N THR A 430 5.93 14.10 23.62
CA THR A 430 4.92 13.69 22.63
C THR A 430 4.05 12.55 23.18
N ALA A 431 4.65 11.57 23.84
CA ALA A 431 3.92 10.48 24.50
C ALA A 431 2.96 11.03 25.59
N ALA A 432 3.37 12.04 26.35
CA ALA A 432 2.51 12.70 27.33
C ALA A 432 1.33 13.43 26.65
N GLN A 433 1.56 14.08 25.49
CA GLN A 433 0.46 14.71 24.72
C GLN A 433 -0.56 13.65 24.26
N LEU A 434 -0.08 12.51 23.73
CA LEU A 434 -0.95 11.40 23.35
C LEU A 434 -1.75 10.87 24.54
N ALA A 435 -1.10 10.65 25.70
CA ALA A 435 -1.74 10.16 26.92
C ALA A 435 -2.79 11.14 27.48
N ASP A 436 -2.64 12.45 27.24
CA ASP A 436 -3.63 13.50 27.55
C ASP A 436 -4.78 13.56 26.50
N GLY A 437 -4.78 12.65 25.53
CA GLY A 437 -5.82 12.50 24.51
C GLY A 437 -5.74 13.50 23.37
N ARG A 438 -4.58 14.11 23.12
CA ARG A 438 -4.33 14.98 21.96
C ARG A 438 -4.03 14.17 20.72
N VAL A 439 -4.43 14.68 19.56
CA VAL A 439 -4.12 14.09 18.25
C VAL A 439 -2.86 14.72 17.71
N VAL A 440 -1.87 13.88 17.40
CA VAL A 440 -0.53 14.31 16.99
C VAL A 440 -0.26 13.94 15.55
N GLY A 441 0.05 14.94 14.71
CA GLY A 441 0.73 14.73 13.42
C GLY A 441 2.19 14.39 13.69
N TRP A 442 2.68 13.26 13.17
CA TRP A 442 4.02 12.74 13.39
C TRP A 442 4.74 12.58 12.04
N PHE A 443 5.75 13.43 11.81
CA PHE A 443 6.52 13.47 10.57
C PHE A 443 8.00 13.32 10.89
N GLN A 444 8.58 12.15 10.56
CA GLN A 444 9.94 11.78 10.95
C GLN A 444 10.66 11.02 9.85
N GLY A 445 11.99 11.16 9.79
CA GLY A 445 12.87 10.36 8.96
C GLY A 445 12.43 10.20 7.50
N ARG A 446 12.79 9.09 6.88
CA ARG A 446 12.43 8.77 5.50
C ARG A 446 10.96 8.32 5.40
N MET A 447 10.27 8.78 4.35
CA MET A 447 8.89 8.39 4.07
C MET A 447 8.78 6.89 3.78
N GLU A 448 7.63 6.32 4.15
CA GLU A 448 7.27 4.93 3.83
C GLU A 448 7.04 4.74 2.34
N TRP A 449 7.47 3.58 1.82
CA TRP A 449 7.14 3.00 0.54
C TRP A 449 5.92 2.08 0.70
N GLY A 450 4.89 2.30 -0.10
CA GLY A 450 3.62 1.58 -0.01
C GLY A 450 2.47 2.43 0.52
N SER A 451 1.28 1.83 0.61
CA SER A 451 0.03 2.53 0.90
C SER A 451 -0.21 2.84 2.38
N ARG A 452 0.63 2.32 3.29
CA ARG A 452 0.43 2.46 4.73
C ARG A 452 1.40 3.46 5.34
N ALA A 453 0.91 4.26 6.29
CA ALA A 453 1.76 5.03 7.19
C ALA A 453 2.21 4.13 8.35
N LEU A 454 3.50 4.05 8.57
CA LEU A 454 4.13 3.09 9.48
C LEU A 454 5.00 3.77 10.56
N GLY A 455 4.65 5.01 10.90
CA GLY A 455 5.33 5.75 11.98
C GLY A 455 6.30 6.82 11.50
N ASN A 456 6.32 7.17 10.21
CA ASN A 456 7.13 8.28 9.70
C ASN A 456 6.28 9.39 9.06
N ARG A 457 5.11 9.07 8.53
CA ARG A 457 4.10 10.01 8.02
C ARG A 457 2.73 9.63 8.59
N SER A 458 2.59 9.78 9.91
CA SER A 458 1.47 9.24 10.68
C SER A 458 0.68 10.33 11.42
N ILE A 459 -0.60 10.09 11.62
CA ILE A 459 -1.40 10.74 12.67
C ILE A 459 -1.55 9.73 13.79
N LEU A 460 -1.15 10.12 14.99
CA LEU A 460 -1.11 9.29 16.19
C LEU A 460 -2.14 9.78 17.21
N ALA A 461 -2.71 8.84 17.97
CA ALA A 461 -3.63 9.15 19.05
C ALA A 461 -3.67 8.06 20.11
N ASP A 462 -4.36 8.34 21.22
CA ASP A 462 -4.54 7.42 22.34
C ASP A 462 -5.55 6.31 21.98
N PRO A 463 -5.16 5.04 21.93
CA PRO A 463 -6.05 3.92 21.61
C PRO A 463 -7.03 3.57 22.72
N ARG A 464 -6.79 4.06 23.96
CA ARG A 464 -7.62 3.77 25.16
C ARG A 464 -8.95 4.52 25.14
N ARG A 465 -9.06 5.59 24.36
CA ARG A 465 -10.25 6.44 24.28
C ARG A 465 -11.21 5.92 23.22
N ALA A 466 -12.40 5.50 23.65
CA ALA A 466 -13.44 4.98 22.74
C ALA A 466 -13.93 6.02 21.70
N ASP A 467 -13.97 7.32 22.10
CA ASP A 467 -14.40 8.43 21.23
C ASP A 467 -13.33 8.86 20.19
N MET A 468 -12.10 8.40 20.33
CA MET A 468 -10.98 8.83 19.46
C MET A 468 -11.21 8.49 17.99
N ARG A 469 -11.86 7.34 17.71
CA ARG A 469 -12.22 6.95 16.35
C ARG A 469 -13.14 7.99 15.69
N ASP A 470 -14.16 8.45 16.40
CA ASP A 470 -15.10 9.44 15.88
C ASP A 470 -14.44 10.81 15.75
N ILE A 471 -13.61 11.21 16.73
CA ILE A 471 -12.84 12.45 16.68
C ILE A 471 -12.00 12.51 15.40
N ILE A 472 -11.20 11.49 15.12
CA ILE A 472 -10.31 11.50 13.96
C ILE A 472 -11.11 11.41 12.65
N ASN A 473 -12.14 10.55 12.56
CA ASN A 473 -12.94 10.45 11.33
C ASN A 473 -13.73 11.72 11.02
N LEU A 474 -14.29 12.40 12.02
CA LEU A 474 -15.15 13.57 11.82
C LEU A 474 -14.39 14.89 11.73
N ARG A 475 -13.26 15.05 12.44
CA ARG A 475 -12.56 16.34 12.57
C ARG A 475 -11.30 16.45 11.70
N ILE A 476 -10.72 15.31 11.33
CA ILE A 476 -9.45 15.27 10.61
C ILE A 476 -9.59 14.60 9.25
N LYS A 477 -10.18 13.41 9.21
CA LYS A 477 -10.29 12.61 7.99
C LYS A 477 -11.52 12.94 7.14
N LEU A 478 -12.54 13.55 7.71
CA LEU A 478 -13.81 13.90 7.06
C LEU A 478 -14.36 12.74 6.19
N ARG A 479 -14.43 11.54 6.78
CA ARG A 479 -14.74 10.30 6.06
C ARG A 479 -15.74 9.42 6.81
N GLU A 480 -16.11 8.30 6.21
CA GLU A 480 -17.10 7.36 6.70
C GLU A 480 -16.72 6.79 8.09
N LYS A 481 -17.66 6.74 9.02
CA LYS A 481 -17.44 6.30 10.42
C LYS A 481 -17.05 4.83 10.55
N PHE A 482 -17.44 3.97 9.61
CA PHE A 482 -17.13 2.54 9.65
C PHE A 482 -15.64 2.23 9.38
N ARG A 483 -14.86 3.19 8.89
CA ARG A 483 -13.43 2.96 8.60
C ARG A 483 -12.63 2.81 9.88
N PRO A 484 -11.95 1.66 10.08
CA PRO A 484 -11.18 1.39 11.29
C PRO A 484 -9.85 2.14 11.31
N PHE A 485 -9.23 2.18 12.48
CA PHE A 485 -7.85 2.59 12.69
C PHE A 485 -6.99 1.40 13.11
N ALA A 486 -5.68 1.55 12.97
CA ALA A 486 -4.71 0.50 13.19
C ALA A 486 -3.94 0.70 14.50
N PRO A 487 -3.70 -0.37 15.28
CA PRO A 487 -2.75 -0.36 16.38
C PRO A 487 -1.31 -0.52 15.87
N SER A 488 -0.40 0.33 16.36
CA SER A 488 1.05 0.10 16.31
C SER A 488 1.51 -0.32 17.70
N ILE A 489 2.03 -1.54 17.82
CA ILE A 489 2.44 -2.16 19.09
C ILE A 489 3.95 -2.37 19.14
N LEU A 490 4.55 -2.26 20.34
CA LEU A 490 5.90 -2.76 20.58
C LEU A 490 5.98 -4.26 20.27
N LEU A 491 6.94 -4.67 19.44
CA LEU A 491 7.08 -6.07 19.02
C LEU A 491 7.18 -7.03 20.21
N GLU A 492 7.94 -6.67 21.23
CA GLU A 492 8.15 -7.46 22.44
C GLU A 492 6.90 -7.64 23.32
N ARG A 493 5.81 -6.91 23.02
CA ARG A 493 4.54 -6.95 23.77
C ARG A 493 3.39 -7.53 22.90
N LEU A 494 3.70 -8.09 21.73
CA LEU A 494 2.72 -8.56 20.75
C LEU A 494 1.74 -9.57 21.34
N ASP A 495 2.26 -10.62 21.98
CA ASP A 495 1.47 -11.75 22.49
C ASP A 495 0.55 -11.39 23.67
N GLU A 496 0.77 -10.24 24.31
CA GLU A 496 -0.11 -9.76 25.38
C GLU A 496 -1.45 -9.24 24.85
N TYR A 497 -1.50 -8.81 23.60
CA TYR A 497 -2.68 -8.15 23.01
C TYR A 497 -3.33 -8.94 21.88
N PHE A 498 -2.57 -9.74 21.13
CA PHE A 498 -3.06 -10.41 19.92
C PHE A 498 -2.99 -11.93 20.06
N VAL A 499 -3.96 -12.62 19.42
CA VAL A 499 -4.02 -14.09 19.40
C VAL A 499 -3.40 -14.61 18.11
N GLY A 500 -2.37 -15.45 18.23
CA GLY A 500 -1.76 -16.13 17.09
C GLY A 500 -1.13 -15.20 16.03
N ALA A 501 -0.84 -13.94 16.41
CA ALA A 501 -0.29 -12.97 15.49
C ALA A 501 1.16 -13.30 15.10
N ALA A 502 1.52 -12.97 13.87
CA ALA A 502 2.91 -12.93 13.41
C ALA A 502 3.45 -11.50 13.47
N VAL A 503 4.78 -11.39 13.35
CA VAL A 503 5.45 -10.10 13.14
C VAL A 503 4.97 -9.50 11.82
N ASP A 504 4.38 -8.32 11.89
CA ASP A 504 3.92 -7.55 10.71
C ASP A 504 4.33 -6.08 10.84
N PRO A 505 5.51 -5.70 10.35
CA PRO A 505 5.94 -4.31 10.39
C PRO A 505 5.22 -3.44 9.35
N PHE A 506 4.46 -4.04 8.43
CA PHE A 506 3.87 -3.39 7.25
C PHE A 506 2.37 -3.14 7.34
N MET A 507 1.73 -3.53 8.45
CA MET A 507 0.29 -3.30 8.67
C MET A 507 -0.60 -3.95 7.58
N LEU A 508 -0.27 -5.16 7.17
CA LEU A 508 -0.93 -5.89 6.08
C LEU A 508 -1.71 -7.12 6.54
N GLN A 509 -1.82 -7.34 7.84
CA GLN A 509 -2.53 -8.48 8.41
C GLN A 509 -3.44 -8.04 9.57
N VAL A 510 -4.63 -8.62 9.63
CA VAL A 510 -5.61 -8.41 10.70
C VAL A 510 -5.63 -9.65 11.59
N TYR A 511 -5.52 -9.43 12.90
CA TYR A 511 -5.51 -10.49 13.89
C TYR A 511 -6.55 -10.26 15.00
N PRO A 512 -7.09 -11.32 15.63
CA PRO A 512 -7.95 -11.18 16.79
C PRO A 512 -7.21 -10.52 17.96
N ILE A 513 -7.84 -9.51 18.57
CA ILE A 513 -7.40 -8.93 19.83
C ILE A 513 -7.94 -9.81 20.96
N ARG A 514 -7.09 -10.09 21.97
CA ARG A 514 -7.49 -10.85 23.15
C ARG A 514 -8.74 -10.23 23.80
N PRO A 515 -9.78 -11.00 24.15
CA PRO A 515 -11.05 -10.46 24.64
C PRO A 515 -10.89 -9.46 25.78
N GLU A 516 -10.01 -9.75 26.74
CA GLU A 516 -9.71 -8.92 27.91
C GLU A 516 -8.96 -7.61 27.57
N LYS A 517 -8.39 -7.51 26.36
CA LYS A 517 -7.68 -6.31 25.89
C LYS A 517 -8.53 -5.39 25.00
N ARG A 518 -9.66 -5.85 24.50
CA ARG A 518 -10.53 -5.06 23.61
C ARG A 518 -11.03 -3.77 24.26
N ALA A 519 -11.42 -3.85 25.52
CA ALA A 519 -11.84 -2.67 26.29
C ALA A 519 -10.67 -1.75 26.68
N VAL A 520 -9.43 -2.23 26.65
CA VAL A 520 -8.23 -1.43 26.95
C VAL A 520 -7.85 -0.55 25.77
N ILE A 521 -8.09 -1.01 24.53
CA ILE A 521 -7.73 -0.30 23.29
C ILE A 521 -8.93 -0.16 22.32
N PRO A 522 -10.06 0.40 22.78
CA PRO A 522 -11.31 0.40 22.01
C PRO A 522 -11.23 1.17 20.69
N ALA A 523 -10.39 2.21 20.60
CA ALA A 523 -10.28 3.03 19.37
C ALA A 523 -9.68 2.27 18.19
N VAL A 524 -8.91 1.20 18.42
CA VAL A 524 -8.24 0.39 17.39
C VAL A 524 -8.78 -1.04 17.34
N THR A 525 -9.79 -1.35 18.14
CA THR A 525 -10.53 -2.61 18.11
C THR A 525 -11.65 -2.50 17.07
N HIS A 526 -11.63 -3.37 16.07
CA HIS A 526 -12.69 -3.46 15.06
C HIS A 526 -13.97 -4.04 15.68
N VAL A 527 -15.10 -3.88 15.01
CA VAL A 527 -16.41 -4.36 15.51
C VAL A 527 -16.46 -5.88 15.72
N ASP A 528 -15.64 -6.64 14.99
CA ASP A 528 -15.48 -8.09 15.13
C ASP A 528 -14.45 -8.49 16.21
N GLY A 529 -13.87 -7.54 16.92
CA GLY A 529 -12.86 -7.77 17.95
C GLY A 529 -11.45 -8.01 17.42
N SER A 530 -11.21 -7.72 16.16
CA SER A 530 -9.88 -7.79 15.52
C SER A 530 -9.19 -6.43 15.46
N GLY A 531 -7.92 -6.41 14.98
CA GLY A 531 -7.18 -5.19 14.71
C GLY A 531 -6.17 -5.40 13.59
N ARG A 532 -5.99 -4.39 12.72
CA ARG A 532 -4.97 -4.40 11.66
C ARG A 532 -3.64 -3.99 12.24
N LEU A 533 -2.86 -4.98 12.59
CA LEU A 533 -1.65 -4.89 13.37
C LEU A 533 -0.48 -4.24 12.62
N GLN A 534 0.28 -3.37 13.32
CA GLN A 534 1.67 -3.05 12.99
C GLN A 534 2.56 -3.39 14.18
N THR A 535 3.57 -4.23 14.00
CA THR A 535 4.63 -4.45 14.99
C THR A 535 5.76 -3.45 14.79
N VAL A 536 6.22 -2.83 15.87
CA VAL A 536 7.31 -1.84 15.85
C VAL A 536 8.46 -2.35 16.70
N SER A 537 9.65 -2.49 16.10
CA SER A 537 10.88 -2.86 16.80
C SER A 537 11.85 -1.68 16.85
N GLU A 538 12.72 -1.67 17.86
CA GLU A 538 13.79 -0.69 17.96
C GLU A 538 14.71 -0.72 16.72
N ARG A 539 14.93 -1.90 16.14
CA ARG A 539 15.77 -2.08 14.95
C ARG A 539 15.17 -1.45 13.69
N SER A 540 13.86 -1.62 13.46
CA SER A 540 13.22 -1.18 12.22
C SER A 540 12.83 0.29 12.22
N ASN A 541 12.43 0.83 13.38
CA ASN A 541 12.09 2.25 13.55
C ASN A 541 12.38 2.71 15.00
N PRO A 542 13.63 3.04 15.33
CA PRO A 542 14.05 3.31 16.70
C PRO A 542 13.33 4.50 17.33
N ARG A 543 13.05 5.58 16.56
CA ARG A 543 12.37 6.75 17.10
C ARG A 543 10.90 6.48 17.40
N TYR A 544 10.20 5.80 16.50
CA TYR A 544 8.80 5.43 16.71
C TYR A 544 8.66 4.40 17.84
N TRP A 545 9.58 3.46 17.95
CA TRP A 545 9.65 2.52 19.07
C TRP A 545 9.82 3.25 20.41
N ARG A 546 10.74 4.23 20.50
CA ARG A 546 10.93 5.03 21.73
C ARG A 546 9.70 5.81 22.12
N LEU A 547 8.99 6.41 21.15
CA LEU A 547 7.72 7.11 21.39
C LEU A 547 6.69 6.17 22.00
N ILE A 548 6.47 4.97 21.41
CA ILE A 548 5.51 3.99 21.92
C ILE A 548 5.96 3.49 23.30
N LYS A 549 7.25 3.28 23.51
CA LYS A 549 7.81 2.90 24.81
C LYS A 549 7.61 3.95 25.88
N ALA A 550 7.73 5.23 25.53
CA ALA A 550 7.45 6.33 26.44
C ALA A 550 5.95 6.39 26.77
N PHE A 551 5.08 6.14 25.80
CA PHE A 551 3.63 6.03 26.01
C PHE A 551 3.26 4.84 26.93
N ASP A 552 3.89 3.68 26.73
CA ASP A 552 3.75 2.49 27.59
C ASP A 552 4.13 2.80 29.04
N ARG A 553 5.24 3.51 29.27
CA ARG A 553 5.66 3.91 30.63
C ARG A 553 4.65 4.80 31.35
N ILE A 554 3.96 5.67 30.63
CA ILE A 554 2.95 6.58 31.18
C ILE A 554 1.62 5.85 31.44
N THR A 555 1.23 4.97 30.53
CA THR A 555 -0.15 4.45 30.46
C THR A 555 -0.30 2.98 30.78
N GLY A 556 0.80 2.21 30.78
CA GLY A 556 0.80 0.75 30.84
C GLY A 556 0.30 0.07 29.57
N VAL A 557 0.11 0.82 28.46
CA VAL A 557 -0.39 0.31 27.17
C VAL A 557 0.68 0.51 26.11
N PRO A 558 1.28 -0.57 25.57
CA PRO A 558 2.38 -0.53 24.61
C PRO A 558 1.91 -0.29 23.16
N ILE A 559 0.83 0.46 22.98
CA ILE A 559 0.13 0.63 21.69
C ILE A 559 -0.25 2.09 21.51
N VAL A 560 -0.09 2.61 20.30
CA VAL A 560 -0.69 3.86 19.86
C VAL A 560 -1.60 3.60 18.65
N LEU A 561 -2.66 4.40 18.50
CA LEU A 561 -3.45 4.45 17.27
C LEU A 561 -2.61 5.11 16.19
N ASN A 562 -2.52 4.46 15.02
CA ASN A 562 -1.80 4.95 13.85
C ASN A 562 -2.71 5.03 12.63
N THR A 563 -2.70 6.17 11.95
CA THR A 563 -3.32 6.35 10.64
C THR A 563 -2.46 7.26 9.75
N SER A 564 -2.67 7.21 8.44
CA SER A 564 -1.90 8.00 7.47
C SER A 564 -1.99 9.49 7.72
N PHE A 565 -0.88 10.21 7.52
CA PHE A 565 -0.85 11.66 7.65
C PHE A 565 -1.37 12.32 6.37
N ASN A 566 -2.66 12.49 6.30
CA ASN A 566 -3.41 13.18 5.25
C ASN A 566 -4.84 13.44 5.74
N GLU A 567 -5.58 14.23 5.02
CA GLU A 567 -7.05 14.29 5.12
C GLU A 567 -7.66 13.27 4.12
N ASN A 568 -7.81 13.66 2.84
CA ASN A 568 -8.29 12.81 1.75
C ASN A 568 -7.33 12.71 0.56
N GLU A 569 -6.28 13.53 0.53
CA GLU A 569 -5.21 13.54 -0.46
C GLU A 569 -4.21 12.37 -0.24
N PRO A 570 -3.20 12.18 -1.10
CA PRO A 570 -2.05 11.31 -0.81
C PRO A 570 -1.37 11.65 0.52
N ILE A 571 -0.72 10.67 1.15
CA ILE A 571 0.07 10.89 2.38
C ILE A 571 1.06 12.04 2.14
N VAL A 572 1.22 12.92 3.13
CA VAL A 572 2.14 14.07 3.03
C VAL A 572 3.57 13.61 2.78
N LEU A 573 4.24 14.27 1.84
CA LEU A 573 5.62 13.99 1.45
C LEU A 573 6.59 14.98 2.11
N THR A 574 6.31 16.30 1.96
CA THR A 574 7.19 17.37 2.37
C THR A 574 6.76 18.03 3.69
N PRO A 575 7.68 18.74 4.37
CA PRO A 575 7.34 19.55 5.54
C PRO A 575 6.19 20.53 5.29
N GLY A 576 6.19 21.23 4.15
CA GLY A 576 5.13 22.16 3.79
C GLY A 576 3.77 21.49 3.70
N GLN A 577 3.68 20.32 3.06
CA GLN A 577 2.44 19.54 2.98
C GLN A 577 1.94 19.06 4.36
N ALA A 578 2.86 18.72 5.26
CA ALA A 578 2.52 18.31 6.63
C ALA A 578 1.94 19.51 7.41
N ILE A 579 2.56 20.67 7.28
CA ILE A 579 2.11 21.92 7.89
C ILE A 579 0.74 22.32 7.33
N ASP A 580 0.57 22.31 6.00
CA ASP A 580 -0.71 22.64 5.35
C ASP A 580 -1.83 21.69 5.82
N CYS A 581 -1.54 20.39 5.93
CA CYS A 581 -2.49 19.41 6.44
C CYS A 581 -2.83 19.67 7.92
N PHE A 582 -1.83 19.99 8.75
CA PHE A 582 -2.04 20.36 10.15
C PHE A 582 -2.93 21.62 10.27
N LEU A 583 -2.66 22.65 9.49
CA LEU A 583 -3.42 23.91 9.54
C LEU A 583 -4.87 23.75 9.06
N ARG A 584 -5.10 22.93 8.03
CA ARG A 584 -6.45 22.66 7.50
C ARG A 584 -7.30 21.75 8.38
N THR A 585 -6.67 20.91 9.21
CA THR A 585 -7.35 19.95 10.05
C THR A 585 -7.40 20.40 11.51
N GLN A 586 -8.05 19.62 12.36
CA GLN A 586 -8.15 19.92 13.79
C GLN A 586 -7.19 19.04 14.63
N MET A 587 -6.00 18.73 14.11
CA MET A 587 -4.94 18.13 14.92
C MET A 587 -4.46 19.12 15.97
N ASP A 588 -4.13 18.60 17.17
CA ASP A 588 -3.72 19.45 18.30
C ASP A 588 -2.24 19.81 18.25
N VAL A 589 -1.41 18.89 17.77
CA VAL A 589 0.05 19.01 17.74
C VAL A 589 0.57 18.47 16.42
N LEU A 590 1.61 19.11 15.86
CA LEU A 590 2.45 18.56 14.81
C LEU A 590 3.89 18.45 15.32
N VAL A 591 4.42 17.24 15.34
CA VAL A 591 5.85 16.97 15.60
C VAL A 591 6.51 16.65 14.26
N ILE A 592 7.42 17.50 13.83
CA ILE A 592 8.11 17.41 12.53
C ILE A 592 9.61 17.59 12.71
N GLY A 593 10.40 16.52 12.50
CA GLY A 593 11.79 16.50 12.91
C GLY A 593 11.89 16.77 14.42
N ASN A 594 12.67 17.76 14.80
CA ASN A 594 12.78 18.23 16.18
C ASN A 594 11.96 19.51 16.45
N HIS A 595 11.06 19.87 15.56
CA HIS A 595 10.16 21.01 15.72
C HIS A 595 8.77 20.56 16.14
N VAL A 596 8.11 21.40 16.94
CA VAL A 596 6.74 21.22 17.43
C VAL A 596 5.91 22.45 17.10
N LEU A 597 4.77 22.20 16.46
CA LEU A 597 3.71 23.18 16.28
C LEU A 597 2.52 22.76 17.15
N GLU A 598 2.07 23.64 18.01
CA GLU A 598 1.05 23.33 19.01
C GLU A 598 -0.09 24.34 18.93
N ARG A 599 -1.33 23.87 18.79
CA ARG A 599 -2.52 24.73 18.93
C ARG A 599 -2.74 25.09 20.37
N ALA A 600 -3.17 26.33 20.62
CA ALA A 600 -3.63 26.74 21.94
C ALA A 600 -4.71 25.76 22.44
N ARG A 601 -4.63 25.37 23.71
CA ARG A 601 -5.68 24.54 24.32
C ARG A 601 -6.99 25.31 24.31
N SER A 602 -8.03 24.73 23.73
CA SER A 602 -9.36 25.34 23.80
C SER A 602 -9.79 25.35 25.28
N THR A 603 -10.09 26.53 25.79
CA THR A 603 -10.66 26.71 27.14
C THR A 603 -12.16 26.40 27.17
N ALA A 604 -12.77 26.10 26.02
CA ALA A 604 -14.16 25.66 25.96
C ALA A 604 -14.30 24.25 26.58
N PRO A 605 -15.33 24.01 27.41
CA PRO A 605 -15.62 22.68 27.92
C PRO A 605 -15.76 21.73 26.71
N LYS A 606 -15.11 20.56 26.77
CA LYS A 606 -15.27 19.51 25.75
C LYS A 606 -16.78 19.28 25.62
N PRO A 607 -17.37 19.37 24.41
CA PRO A 607 -18.79 19.06 24.26
C PRO A 607 -18.98 17.63 24.80
N GLU A 608 -19.88 17.48 25.76
CA GLU A 608 -20.34 16.16 26.19
C GLU A 608 -20.73 15.38 24.94
N PRO A 609 -20.38 14.09 24.84
CA PRO A 609 -20.83 13.27 23.74
C PRO A 609 -22.34 13.35 23.71
N ALA A 610 -22.90 13.93 22.66
CA ALA A 610 -24.33 13.90 22.43
C ALA A 610 -24.73 12.42 22.51
N LEU A 611 -25.42 12.04 23.58
CA LEU A 611 -26.07 10.74 23.70
C LEU A 611 -26.92 10.60 22.44
N SER A 612 -26.45 9.78 21.50
CA SER A 612 -27.22 9.45 20.30
C SER A 612 -28.45 8.72 20.78
N ALA A 613 -29.54 9.45 20.83
CA ALA A 613 -30.85 8.84 20.84
C ALA A 613 -31.00 8.08 19.52
N ALA A 614 -31.30 6.81 19.68
CA ALA A 614 -32.07 5.92 18.83
C ALA A 614 -31.44 5.44 17.51
N ARG A 615 -31.17 4.16 17.52
CA ARG A 615 -31.60 3.05 16.62
C ARG A 615 -31.17 3.11 15.17
#